data_9db296bd665942de30f530da30860d0e
#
_entry.id   9db296bd665942de30f530da30860d0e
#
_cell.length_a   1.000
_cell.length_b   1.000
_cell.length_c   1.000
_cell.angle_alpha   90.00
_cell.angle_beta   90.00
_cell.angle_gamma   90.00
#
_symmetry.space_group_name_H-M   'P 1'
#
loop_
_entity.id
_entity.type
_entity.pdbx_description
1 polymer ?
#
loop_
_entity_poly.entity_id
_entity_poly.type
_entity_poly.pdbx_seq_one_letter_code
_entity_poly.pdbx_strand_id
1 'polypeptide(L)'
;RTRVLESGQYLWTDPARVYYSARLSRERQGTFECAKKLSETLKRPISVCDPYAGVGPSLTPLVKEPGLLSELFASDLNPQATDLLRENISTELATIECADARLLHQRSELRGKFDLLLVNIPHDTLEHLPTLMPLLNDGGVVRGWAVIEDEEFQAATKTLQEIVGQEVEIEVRRSYSASANLCRFESKVNL
;
A
#
# COMPACT_ATOMS: atom_id res chain seq x y z
N ARG A 1 -17.40 15.11 -8.38
CA ARG A 1 -16.37 14.35 -9.11
C ARG A 1 -15.47 15.32 -9.89
N THR A 2 -14.16 15.13 -9.83
CA THR A 2 -13.16 15.96 -10.49
C THR A 2 -11.98 15.12 -10.97
N ARG A 3 -11.13 15.71 -11.82
CA ARG A 3 -9.85 15.09 -12.22
C ARG A 3 -8.71 15.87 -11.57
N VAL A 4 -7.74 15.15 -11.06
CA VAL A 4 -6.49 15.71 -10.56
C VAL A 4 -5.32 15.20 -11.41
N LEU A 5 -4.32 16.06 -11.58
CA LEU A 5 -3.07 15.68 -12.25
C LEU A 5 -2.05 15.27 -11.17
N GLU A 6 -1.58 14.04 -11.25
CA GLU A 6 -0.55 13.53 -10.37
C GLU A 6 0.48 12.72 -11.17
N SER A 7 1.76 13.04 -10.98
CA SER A 7 2.88 12.35 -11.68
C SER A 7 2.69 12.30 -13.19
N GLY A 8 2.17 13.40 -13.79
CA GLY A 8 1.88 13.48 -15.21
C GLY A 8 0.65 12.72 -15.69
N GLN A 9 -0.19 12.24 -14.77
CA GLN A 9 -1.38 11.43 -15.08
C GLN A 9 -2.64 12.03 -14.50
N TYR A 10 -3.73 11.93 -15.24
CA TYR A 10 -5.04 12.31 -14.75
C TYR A 10 -5.68 11.17 -13.96
N LEU A 11 -6.16 11.49 -12.79
CA LEU A 11 -6.84 10.59 -11.87
C LEU A 11 -8.22 11.14 -11.53
N TRP A 12 -9.25 10.31 -11.63
CA TRP A 12 -10.58 10.65 -11.16
C TRP A 12 -10.67 10.55 -9.65
N THR A 13 -11.25 11.54 -9.02
CA THR A 13 -11.54 11.57 -7.58
C THR A 13 -12.87 12.30 -7.32
N ASP A 14 -13.42 12.12 -6.14
CA ASP A 14 -14.59 12.84 -5.64
C ASP A 14 -14.35 13.28 -4.20
N PRO A 15 -13.87 14.51 -3.97
CA PRO A 15 -13.51 14.97 -2.62
C PRO A 15 -14.63 14.94 -1.58
N ALA A 16 -15.90 14.85 -2.04
CA ALA A 16 -17.05 14.72 -1.14
C ALA A 16 -17.31 13.30 -0.66
N ARG A 17 -16.70 12.29 -1.30
CA ARG A 17 -17.04 10.87 -1.09
C ARG A 17 -15.84 9.96 -0.83
N VAL A 18 -14.65 10.36 -1.31
CA VAL A 18 -13.43 9.56 -1.22
C VAL A 18 -12.27 10.39 -0.73
N TYR A 19 -11.39 9.75 0.03
CA TYR A 19 -10.16 10.41 0.46
C TYR A 19 -9.14 10.48 -0.69
N TYR A 20 -8.57 11.65 -0.88
CA TYR A 20 -7.40 11.88 -1.73
C TYR A 20 -6.58 13.05 -1.18
N SER A 21 -5.26 12.90 -1.13
CA SER A 21 -4.37 13.97 -0.69
C SER A 21 -3.16 14.10 -1.62
N ALA A 22 -3.03 15.25 -2.29
CA ALA A 22 -1.87 15.57 -3.11
C ALA A 22 -0.57 15.66 -2.30
N ARG A 23 -0.64 15.88 -0.99
CA ARG A 23 0.53 15.96 -0.09
C ARG A 23 1.30 14.64 0.02
N LEU A 24 0.69 13.53 -0.37
CA LEU A 24 1.31 12.19 -0.35
C LEU A 24 2.01 11.83 -1.66
N SER A 25 2.17 12.75 -2.59
CA SER A 25 2.78 12.51 -3.91
C SER A 25 4.22 11.94 -3.78
N ARG A 26 5.02 12.45 -2.84
CA ARG A 26 6.37 11.91 -2.58
C ARG A 26 6.37 10.46 -2.08
N GLU A 27 5.37 10.11 -1.24
CA GLU A 27 5.23 8.74 -0.74
C GLU A 27 4.87 7.76 -1.86
N ARG A 28 4.03 8.20 -2.80
CA ARG A 28 3.67 7.41 -3.98
C ARG A 28 4.82 7.25 -4.95
N GLN A 29 5.64 8.29 -5.14
CA GLN A 29 6.89 8.17 -5.89
C GLN A 29 7.83 7.15 -5.24
N GLY A 30 7.99 7.19 -3.92
CA GLY A 30 8.78 6.19 -3.19
C GLY A 30 8.21 4.77 -3.31
N THR A 31 6.88 4.61 -3.41
CA THR A 31 6.24 3.31 -3.67
C THR A 31 6.61 2.79 -5.07
N PHE A 32 6.59 3.66 -6.07
CA PHE A 32 7.02 3.30 -7.42
C PHE A 32 8.49 2.86 -7.47
N GLU A 33 9.37 3.59 -6.80
CA GLU A 33 10.80 3.26 -6.71
C GLU A 33 11.04 1.93 -5.98
N CYS A 34 10.31 1.69 -4.88
CA CYS A 34 10.33 0.41 -4.17
C CYS A 34 9.93 -0.76 -5.08
N ALA A 35 8.84 -0.62 -5.82
CA ALA A 35 8.36 -1.63 -6.76
C ALA A 35 9.38 -1.92 -7.87
N LYS A 36 10.01 -0.89 -8.45
CA LYS A 36 11.07 -1.05 -9.46
C LYS A 36 12.28 -1.80 -8.91
N LYS A 37 12.79 -1.36 -7.76
CA LYS A 37 13.92 -2.00 -7.09
C LYS A 37 13.64 -3.47 -6.77
N LEU A 38 12.42 -3.78 -6.35
CA LEU A 38 12.00 -5.16 -6.07
C LEU A 38 11.98 -5.99 -7.35
N SER A 39 11.38 -5.49 -8.43
CA SER A 39 11.36 -6.15 -9.74
C SER A 39 12.78 -6.41 -10.29
N GLU A 40 13.67 -5.42 -10.18
CA GLU A 40 15.07 -5.55 -10.57
C GLU A 40 15.82 -6.61 -9.75
N THR A 41 15.57 -6.64 -8.43
CA THR A 41 16.16 -7.62 -7.52
C THR A 41 15.69 -9.03 -7.83
N LEU A 42 14.39 -9.21 -8.10
CA LEU A 42 13.78 -10.49 -8.44
C LEU A 42 14.02 -10.87 -9.92
N LYS A 43 14.47 -9.93 -10.76
CA LYS A 43 14.68 -10.09 -12.22
C LYS A 43 13.42 -10.59 -12.95
N ARG A 44 12.26 -10.14 -12.51
CA ARG A 44 10.96 -10.46 -13.09
C ARG A 44 9.92 -9.40 -12.72
N PRO A 45 8.80 -9.32 -13.46
CA PRO A 45 7.63 -8.57 -13.03
C PRO A 45 7.15 -9.05 -11.65
N ILE A 46 6.58 -8.13 -10.87
CA ILE A 46 6.13 -8.39 -9.50
C ILE A 46 4.61 -8.43 -9.37
N SER A 47 4.14 -9.19 -8.38
CA SER A 47 2.74 -9.17 -7.93
C SER A 47 2.57 -8.18 -6.77
N VAL A 48 1.54 -7.33 -6.85
CA VAL A 48 1.29 -6.25 -5.88
C VAL A 48 -0.10 -6.39 -5.28
N CYS A 49 -0.20 -6.19 -3.96
CA CYS A 49 -1.47 -6.08 -3.24
C CYS A 49 -1.58 -4.71 -2.57
N ASP A 50 -2.65 -3.98 -2.85
CA ASP A 50 -3.02 -2.74 -2.15
C ASP A 50 -4.46 -2.86 -1.62
N PRO A 51 -4.65 -3.31 -0.37
CA PRO A 51 -5.97 -3.49 0.22
C PRO A 51 -6.63 -2.20 0.71
N TYR A 52 -5.96 -1.05 0.58
CA TYR A 52 -6.45 0.29 0.93
C TYR A 52 -6.20 1.27 -0.22
N ALA A 53 -6.50 0.83 -1.44
CA ALA A 53 -6.09 1.51 -2.66
C ALA A 53 -6.74 2.89 -2.86
N GLY A 54 -7.87 3.17 -2.21
CA GLY A 54 -8.63 4.38 -2.46
C GLY A 54 -9.02 4.48 -3.93
N VAL A 55 -8.66 5.60 -4.55
CA VAL A 55 -8.87 5.81 -6.00
C VAL A 55 -7.66 5.40 -6.86
N GLY A 56 -6.67 4.73 -6.27
CA GLY A 56 -5.51 4.15 -6.96
C GLY A 56 -4.34 5.07 -7.28
N PRO A 57 -4.09 6.16 -6.51
CA PRO A 57 -3.02 7.09 -6.88
C PRO A 57 -1.60 6.50 -6.76
N SER A 58 -1.39 5.53 -5.87
CA SER A 58 -0.13 4.80 -5.76
C SER A 58 0.06 3.76 -6.87
N LEU A 59 -1.04 3.24 -7.41
CA LEU A 59 -1.03 2.12 -8.36
C LEU A 59 -0.93 2.59 -9.81
N THR A 60 -1.44 3.78 -10.12
CA THR A 60 -1.45 4.30 -11.49
C THR A 60 -0.05 4.35 -12.13
N PRO A 61 1.03 4.80 -11.45
CA PRO A 61 2.38 4.74 -12.01
C PRO A 61 2.87 3.30 -12.23
N LEU A 62 2.52 2.38 -11.32
CA LEU A 62 2.95 0.97 -11.39
C LEU A 62 2.37 0.27 -12.62
N VAL A 63 1.08 0.48 -12.87
CA VAL A 63 0.35 -0.13 -14.01
C VAL A 63 0.88 0.37 -15.35
N LYS A 64 1.36 1.61 -15.42
CA LYS A 64 1.87 2.22 -16.65
C LYS A 64 3.33 1.92 -16.96
N GLU A 65 4.09 1.41 -15.99
CA GLU A 65 5.47 1.02 -16.22
C GLU A 65 5.52 -0.34 -16.92
N PRO A 66 6.03 -0.39 -18.17
CA PRO A 66 6.05 -1.62 -18.94
C PRO A 66 6.89 -2.71 -18.25
N GLY A 67 6.32 -3.91 -18.11
CA GLY A 67 7.02 -5.06 -17.55
C GLY A 67 7.25 -5.01 -16.03
N LEU A 68 6.68 -4.03 -15.31
CA LEU A 68 6.82 -3.94 -13.87
C LEU A 68 5.91 -4.93 -13.13
N LEU A 69 4.66 -5.04 -13.55
CA LEU A 69 3.67 -5.88 -12.89
C LEU A 69 3.42 -7.19 -13.63
N SER A 70 3.32 -8.29 -12.88
CA SER A 70 2.73 -9.56 -13.34
C SER A 70 1.26 -9.66 -12.94
N GLU A 71 0.89 -9.08 -11.80
CA GLU A 71 -0.46 -9.09 -11.24
C GLU A 71 -0.64 -7.93 -10.26
N LEU A 72 -1.86 -7.43 -10.16
CA LEU A 72 -2.28 -6.43 -9.20
C LEU A 72 -3.60 -6.86 -8.55
N PHE A 73 -3.62 -6.97 -7.23
CA PHE A 73 -4.85 -7.01 -6.45
C PHE A 73 -5.02 -5.66 -5.73
N ALA A 74 -6.15 -5.00 -5.92
CA ALA A 74 -6.46 -3.74 -5.28
C ALA A 74 -7.87 -3.75 -4.71
N SER A 75 -8.04 -3.28 -3.49
CA SER A 75 -9.36 -3.16 -2.87
C SER A 75 -9.50 -1.90 -2.04
N ASP A 76 -10.72 -1.55 -1.76
CA ASP A 76 -11.09 -0.53 -0.77
C ASP A 76 -12.44 -0.90 -0.17
N LEU A 77 -12.67 -0.56 1.10
CA LEU A 77 -13.95 -0.81 1.77
C LEU A 77 -15.04 0.14 1.28
N ASN A 78 -14.66 1.31 0.76
CA ASN A 78 -15.57 2.32 0.21
C ASN A 78 -15.94 1.97 -1.24
N PRO A 79 -17.21 1.62 -1.54
CA PRO A 79 -17.61 1.27 -2.90
C PRO A 79 -17.43 2.42 -3.90
N GLN A 80 -17.56 3.67 -3.46
CA GLN A 80 -17.36 4.83 -4.32
C GLN A 80 -15.88 5.03 -4.69
N ALA A 81 -14.97 4.70 -3.77
CA ALA A 81 -13.54 4.67 -4.07
C ALA A 81 -13.22 3.54 -5.07
N THR A 82 -13.79 2.36 -4.86
CA THR A 82 -13.60 1.20 -5.73
C THR A 82 -14.10 1.45 -7.16
N ASP A 83 -15.23 2.15 -7.33
CA ASP A 83 -15.74 2.51 -8.65
C ASP A 83 -14.78 3.45 -9.39
N LEU A 84 -14.25 4.47 -8.69
CA LEU A 84 -13.24 5.36 -9.25
C LEU A 84 -11.90 4.65 -9.50
N LEU A 85 -11.54 3.70 -8.63
CA LEU A 85 -10.35 2.87 -8.80
C LEU A 85 -10.40 2.08 -10.12
N ARG A 86 -11.54 1.47 -10.44
CA ARG A 86 -11.74 0.75 -11.72
C ARG A 86 -11.61 1.66 -12.94
N GLU A 87 -12.03 2.92 -12.82
CA GLU A 87 -11.87 3.90 -13.90
C GLU A 87 -10.42 4.38 -14.06
N ASN A 88 -9.69 4.49 -12.96
CA ASN A 88 -8.31 4.96 -12.94
C ASN A 88 -7.30 3.88 -13.33
N ILE A 89 -7.62 2.61 -13.02
CA ILE A 89 -6.77 1.44 -13.26
C ILE A 89 -7.45 0.56 -14.30
N SER A 90 -7.04 0.73 -15.55
CA SER A 90 -7.56 -0.06 -16.67
C SER A 90 -6.45 -0.97 -17.22
N THR A 91 -6.37 -2.19 -16.73
CA THR A 91 -5.44 -3.24 -17.18
C THR A 91 -6.00 -4.61 -16.87
N GLU A 92 -5.71 -5.58 -17.73
CA GLU A 92 -6.10 -7.00 -17.51
C GLU A 92 -5.32 -7.65 -16.36
N LEU A 93 -4.22 -7.03 -15.91
CA LEU A 93 -3.43 -7.51 -14.78
C LEU A 93 -4.09 -7.22 -13.41
N ALA A 94 -5.12 -6.36 -13.37
CA ALA A 94 -5.72 -5.91 -12.13
C ALA A 94 -7.02 -6.65 -11.77
N THR A 95 -7.09 -7.18 -10.57
CA THR A 95 -8.31 -7.56 -9.88
C THR A 95 -8.68 -6.47 -8.89
N ILE A 96 -9.85 -5.83 -9.07
CA ILE A 96 -10.30 -4.71 -8.24
C ILE A 96 -11.62 -5.06 -7.57
N GLU A 97 -11.65 -5.02 -6.25
CA GLU A 97 -12.79 -5.42 -5.45
C GLU A 97 -13.17 -4.39 -4.38
N CYS A 98 -14.45 -4.31 -4.05
CA CYS A 98 -14.92 -3.65 -2.83
C CYS A 98 -14.88 -4.70 -1.72
N ALA A 99 -13.88 -4.63 -0.83
CA ALA A 99 -13.64 -5.66 0.17
C ALA A 99 -13.09 -5.10 1.48
N ASP A 100 -13.39 -5.80 2.58
CA ASP A 100 -12.74 -5.54 3.86
C ASP A 100 -11.34 -6.20 3.87
N ALA A 101 -10.32 -5.37 3.95
CA ALA A 101 -8.92 -5.80 3.95
C ALA A 101 -8.61 -6.84 5.05
N ARG A 102 -9.26 -6.71 6.22
CA ARG A 102 -9.07 -7.61 7.37
C ARG A 102 -9.49 -9.05 7.11
N LEU A 103 -10.32 -9.28 6.08
CA LEU A 103 -10.85 -10.60 5.73
C LEU A 103 -10.11 -11.26 4.57
N LEU A 104 -9.21 -10.56 3.88
CA LEU A 104 -8.51 -11.06 2.70
C LEU A 104 -7.64 -12.28 3.01
N HIS A 105 -7.07 -12.38 4.20
CA HIS A 105 -6.25 -13.53 4.63
C HIS A 105 -7.04 -14.85 4.70
N GLN A 106 -8.38 -14.80 4.75
CA GLN A 106 -9.25 -15.99 4.75
C GLN A 106 -9.38 -16.60 3.35
N ARG A 107 -8.98 -15.86 2.34
CA ARG A 107 -9.05 -16.27 0.93
C ARG A 107 -7.77 -16.99 0.56
N SER A 108 -7.85 -18.31 0.39
CA SER A 108 -6.69 -19.18 0.14
C SER A 108 -5.92 -18.78 -1.12
N GLU A 109 -6.61 -18.29 -2.16
CA GLU A 109 -6.04 -17.84 -3.43
C GLU A 109 -5.23 -16.54 -3.34
N LEU A 110 -5.33 -15.79 -2.23
CA LEU A 110 -4.56 -14.57 -1.99
C LEU A 110 -3.36 -14.79 -1.06
N ARG A 111 -3.32 -15.91 -0.33
CA ARG A 111 -2.26 -16.17 0.65
C ARG A 111 -0.95 -16.53 -0.03
N GLY A 112 0.15 -15.96 0.50
CA GLY A 112 1.50 -16.24 0.00
C GLY A 112 1.73 -15.84 -1.46
N LYS A 113 0.96 -14.87 -1.97
CA LYS A 113 0.88 -14.58 -3.39
C LYS A 113 1.68 -13.36 -3.83
N PHE A 114 1.76 -12.33 -2.98
CA PHE A 114 2.23 -11.03 -3.41
C PHE A 114 3.68 -10.75 -3.05
N ASP A 115 4.42 -10.17 -3.99
CA ASP A 115 5.79 -9.71 -3.81
C ASP A 115 5.84 -8.37 -3.06
N LEU A 116 4.83 -7.51 -3.24
CA LEU A 116 4.73 -6.22 -2.56
C LEU A 116 3.34 -6.04 -1.97
N LEU A 117 3.29 -5.77 -0.67
CA LEU A 117 2.07 -5.43 0.06
C LEU A 117 2.14 -3.96 0.50
N LEU A 118 1.13 -3.17 0.09
CA LEU A 118 0.98 -1.77 0.48
C LEU A 118 -0.05 -1.65 1.59
N VAL A 119 0.31 -1.02 2.72
CA VAL A 119 -0.59 -0.85 3.88
C VAL A 119 -0.73 0.63 4.20
N ASN A 120 -1.73 1.27 3.60
CA ASN A 120 -1.97 2.71 3.74
C ASN A 120 -3.26 3.01 4.51
N ILE A 121 -3.28 2.59 5.77
CA ILE A 121 -4.31 2.91 6.77
C ILE A 121 -3.64 3.39 8.06
N PRO A 122 -3.03 4.59 8.06
CA PRO A 122 -1.99 4.95 9.02
C PRO A 122 -2.44 4.99 10.47
N HIS A 123 -3.73 5.15 10.77
CA HIS A 123 -4.25 5.13 12.14
C HIS A 123 -4.45 3.72 12.70
N ASP A 124 -4.76 2.75 11.83
CA ASP A 124 -5.13 1.39 12.25
C ASP A 124 -4.13 0.34 11.74
N THR A 125 -2.97 0.79 11.24
CA THR A 125 -1.98 -0.10 10.61
C THR A 125 -1.51 -1.21 11.54
N LEU A 126 -1.18 -0.90 12.79
CA LEU A 126 -0.69 -1.91 13.75
C LEU A 126 -1.75 -2.97 14.07
N GLU A 127 -3.03 -2.58 14.08
CA GLU A 127 -4.15 -3.51 14.29
C GLU A 127 -4.38 -4.42 13.08
N HIS A 128 -4.33 -3.85 11.87
CA HIS A 128 -4.67 -4.57 10.65
C HIS A 128 -3.53 -5.42 10.10
N LEU A 129 -2.28 -4.99 10.30
CA LEU A 129 -1.09 -5.60 9.70
C LEU A 129 -0.96 -7.12 9.95
N PRO A 130 -1.24 -7.66 11.15
CA PRO A 130 -1.15 -9.11 11.39
C PRO A 130 -2.04 -9.94 10.46
N THR A 131 -3.21 -9.43 10.08
CA THR A 131 -4.13 -10.12 9.17
C THR A 131 -3.71 -9.99 7.70
N LEU A 132 -2.86 -9.03 7.37
CA LEU A 132 -2.41 -8.78 6.00
C LEU A 132 -1.11 -9.50 5.67
N MET A 133 -0.23 -9.72 6.64
CA MET A 133 1.05 -10.39 6.44
C MET A 133 0.94 -11.74 5.72
N PRO A 134 -0.10 -12.59 5.97
CA PRO A 134 -0.28 -13.84 5.24
C PRO A 134 -0.50 -13.71 3.73
N LEU A 135 -0.74 -12.52 3.20
CA LEU A 135 -0.88 -12.27 1.76
C LEU A 135 0.47 -12.23 1.03
N LEU A 136 1.56 -11.87 1.76
CA LEU A 136 2.91 -11.85 1.20
C LEU A 136 3.45 -13.25 0.93
N ASN A 137 4.23 -13.35 -0.13
CA ASN A 137 5.07 -14.52 -0.38
C ASN A 137 6.39 -14.44 0.41
N ASP A 138 7.11 -15.54 0.46
CA ASP A 138 8.46 -15.58 1.02
C ASP A 138 9.41 -14.68 0.21
N GLY A 139 10.14 -13.80 0.89
CA GLY A 139 10.97 -12.78 0.27
C GLY A 139 10.22 -11.55 -0.23
N GLY A 140 8.92 -11.48 -0.03
CA GLY A 140 8.11 -10.30 -0.34
C GLY A 140 8.41 -9.11 0.55
N VAL A 141 7.96 -7.93 0.14
CA VAL A 141 8.17 -6.66 0.85
C VAL A 141 6.84 -6.12 1.34
N VAL A 142 6.76 -5.80 2.63
CA VAL A 142 5.70 -4.95 3.16
C VAL A 142 6.18 -3.51 3.20
N ARG A 143 5.35 -2.60 2.69
CA ARG A 143 5.54 -1.15 2.77
C ARG A 143 4.27 -0.50 3.30
N GLY A 144 4.37 0.20 4.42
CA GLY A 144 3.19 0.77 5.07
C GLY A 144 3.48 2.10 5.75
N TRP A 145 2.39 2.72 6.23
CA TRP A 145 2.43 3.98 6.95
C TRP A 145 1.67 3.85 8.26
N ALA A 146 2.20 4.46 9.31
CA ALA A 146 1.57 4.51 10.62
C ALA A 146 1.67 5.93 11.18
N VAL A 147 0.62 6.38 11.86
CA VAL A 147 0.69 7.56 12.74
C VAL A 147 1.14 7.07 14.10
N ILE A 148 2.28 7.57 14.57
CA ILE A 148 2.91 7.14 15.82
C ILE A 148 3.17 8.36 16.69
N GLU A 149 2.69 8.31 17.95
CA GLU A 149 2.99 9.31 18.96
C GLU A 149 4.48 9.26 19.33
N ASP A 150 5.08 10.40 19.61
CA ASP A 150 6.52 10.51 19.88
C ASP A 150 6.96 9.62 21.04
N GLU A 151 6.15 9.56 22.11
CA GLU A 151 6.40 8.72 23.29
C GLU A 151 6.21 7.22 23.03
N GLU A 152 5.43 6.85 22.02
CA GLU A 152 5.15 5.45 21.66
C GLU A 152 6.07 4.91 20.56
N PHE A 153 6.97 5.71 20.02
CA PHE A 153 7.78 5.35 18.85
C PHE A 153 8.56 4.03 19.03
N GLN A 154 9.18 3.85 20.20
CA GLN A 154 9.93 2.63 20.48
C GLN A 154 9.01 1.40 20.63
N ALA A 155 7.85 1.55 21.29
CA ALA A 155 6.87 0.49 21.45
C ALA A 155 6.27 0.09 20.09
N ALA A 156 5.89 1.06 19.28
CA ALA A 156 5.37 0.82 17.94
C ALA A 156 6.41 0.14 17.02
N THR A 157 7.68 0.56 17.10
CA THR A 157 8.77 -0.09 16.35
C THR A 157 8.91 -1.56 16.75
N LYS A 158 8.90 -1.85 18.04
CA LYS A 158 8.98 -3.22 18.54
C LYS A 158 7.77 -4.06 18.08
N THR A 159 6.56 -3.50 18.17
CA THR A 159 5.34 -4.16 17.69
C THR A 159 5.43 -4.47 16.19
N LEU A 160 5.89 -3.54 15.37
CA LEU A 160 6.10 -3.77 13.94
C LEU A 160 7.10 -4.90 13.69
N GLN A 161 8.22 -4.93 14.41
CA GLN A 161 9.22 -5.99 14.30
C GLN A 161 8.66 -7.35 14.70
N GLU A 162 7.86 -7.41 15.76
CA GLU A 162 7.20 -8.65 16.20
C GLU A 162 6.19 -9.16 15.16
N ILE A 163 5.40 -8.26 14.54
CA ILE A 163 4.42 -8.63 13.49
C ILE A 163 5.13 -9.12 12.24
N VAL A 164 6.19 -8.43 11.81
CA VAL A 164 6.92 -8.74 10.57
C VAL A 164 7.90 -9.90 10.76
N GLY A 165 8.29 -10.19 12.01
CA GLY A 165 9.22 -11.28 12.36
C GLY A 165 10.70 -10.96 12.14
N GLN A 166 11.04 -9.71 11.85
CA GLN A 166 12.42 -9.24 11.59
C GLN A 166 12.58 -7.73 11.74
N GLU A 167 13.79 -7.23 11.47
CA GLU A 167 14.04 -5.79 11.50
C GLU A 167 13.17 -5.04 10.47
N VAL A 168 12.67 -3.88 10.90
CA VAL A 168 11.82 -3.00 10.11
C VAL A 168 12.51 -1.65 10.01
N GLU A 169 12.70 -1.16 8.79
CA GLU A 169 13.14 0.21 8.56
C GLU A 169 11.95 1.15 8.77
N ILE A 170 12.08 2.08 9.72
CA ILE A 170 11.04 3.08 10.02
C ILE A 170 11.62 4.47 9.83
N GLU A 171 10.93 5.29 9.05
CA GLU A 171 11.32 6.65 8.73
C GLU A 171 10.18 7.62 9.02
N VAL A 172 10.45 8.65 9.82
CA VAL A 172 9.54 9.77 10.02
C VAL A 172 9.43 10.57 8.72
N ARG A 173 8.23 10.65 8.16
CA ARG A 173 7.98 11.32 6.89
C ARG A 173 7.53 12.77 7.06
N ARG A 174 6.74 13.02 8.07
CA ARG A 174 6.25 14.36 8.44
C ARG A 174 5.61 14.37 9.81
N SER A 175 5.55 15.53 10.44
CA SER A 175 4.68 15.75 11.59
C SER A 175 3.21 15.59 11.18
N TYR A 176 2.46 14.89 11.99
CA TYR A 176 1.01 14.69 11.85
C TYR A 176 0.24 15.62 12.81
N SER A 177 0.69 15.71 14.05
CA SER A 177 0.19 16.61 15.10
C SER A 177 1.37 17.20 15.88
N ALA A 178 1.10 17.85 17.00
CA ALA A 178 2.15 18.37 17.89
C ALA A 178 2.98 17.26 18.55
N SER A 179 2.40 16.06 18.72
CA SER A 179 2.98 14.92 19.44
C SER A 179 3.04 13.63 18.61
N ALA A 180 2.62 13.65 17.33
CA ALA A 180 2.58 12.47 16.49
C ALA A 180 3.17 12.72 15.11
N ASN A 181 3.78 11.67 14.56
CA ASN A 181 4.38 11.68 13.24
C ASN A 181 3.73 10.64 12.32
N LEU A 182 3.62 10.99 11.04
CA LEU A 182 3.39 10.02 9.99
C LEU A 182 4.73 9.34 9.69
N CYS A 183 4.82 8.06 9.97
CA CYS A 183 5.98 7.22 9.73
C CYS A 183 5.70 6.27 8.57
N ARG A 184 6.70 6.06 7.72
CA ARG A 184 6.73 4.96 6.76
C ARG A 184 7.57 3.84 7.32
N PHE A 185 7.11 2.61 7.17
CA PHE A 185 7.92 1.44 7.45
C PHE A 185 8.05 0.55 6.21
N GLU A 186 9.15 -0.15 6.13
CA GLU A 186 9.44 -1.08 5.04
C GLU A 186 10.25 -2.25 5.58
N SER A 187 9.91 -3.46 5.16
CA SER A 187 10.66 -4.65 5.49
C SER A 187 10.50 -5.73 4.43
N LYS A 188 11.57 -6.47 4.18
CA LYS A 188 11.54 -7.69 3.39
C LYS A 188 11.21 -8.84 4.32
N VAL A 189 10.21 -9.64 4.00
CA VAL A 189 9.74 -10.75 4.84
C VAL A 189 10.41 -12.05 4.44
N ASN A 190 10.90 -12.80 5.42
CA ASN A 190 11.36 -14.19 5.25
C ASN A 190 10.44 -15.06 6.11
N LEU A 191 9.54 -15.81 5.45
CA LEU A 191 8.52 -16.67 6.09
C LEU A 191 9.06 -18.05 6.40
#